data_b737f9f259bfba2f88f0e3cb02236c6c
#
_entry.id   b737f9f259bfba2f88f0e3cb02236c6c
#
_cell.length_a   1.000
_cell.length_b   1.000
_cell.length_c   1.000
_cell.angle_alpha   90.00
_cell.angle_beta   90.00
_cell.angle_gamma   90.00
#
_symmetry.space_group_name_H-M   'P 1'
#
loop_
_entity.id
_entity.type
_entity.pdbx_description
1 polymer ?
#
loop_
_entity_poly.entity_id
_entity_poly.type
_entity_poly.pdbx_seq_one_letter_code
_entity_poly.pdbx_strand_id
1 'polypeptide(L)'
;CTPSARLEQNFPNESSVFAEEGTAAHALGEYKLRKYLHERVQRPTSEYENEEMEANTDIYAEFIISTVERIKETCPHPLVMVEERLDYSYLVPSGFGTGDCVIIADGTLYVMDYKNGKGVFVSCDHNPQMMLYALGAYHAYGYLYNIKQVSMTIIQPRLENISTYECSVEELLDWAETYVRPRAKLAFEGKGEQVPGDWCRFCRARTSCKACAEEALALVKEEFLDLDEGVLTDEAEETDATAAYNPDTSAPTFKSPALLSKTDIEKMLPTLN
;
A
#
# COMPACT_ATOMS: atom_id res chain seq x y z
N CYS A 1 9.07 -0.99 8.18
CA CYS A 1 10.46 -1.09 7.72
C CYS A 1 10.99 0.29 7.33
N THR A 2 11.57 1.04 8.29
CA THR A 2 12.06 2.40 8.02
C THR A 2 13.24 2.46 7.03
N PRO A 3 14.19 1.50 6.99
CA PRO A 3 15.29 1.53 6.02
C PRO A 3 14.87 1.38 4.55
N SER A 4 13.67 0.84 4.27
CA SER A 4 13.23 0.57 2.89
C SER A 4 13.27 1.79 2.01
N ALA A 5 12.90 2.98 2.52
CA ALA A 5 12.90 4.23 1.78
C ALA A 5 14.26 4.56 1.12
N ARG A 6 15.37 4.22 1.78
CA ARG A 6 16.71 4.40 1.24
C ARG A 6 17.22 3.20 0.45
N LEU A 7 16.86 2.00 0.86
CA LEU A 7 17.23 0.79 0.15
C LEU A 7 16.66 0.76 -1.27
N GLU A 8 15.39 1.14 -1.42
CA GLU A 8 14.72 1.16 -2.73
C GLU A 8 15.28 2.17 -3.71
N GLN A 9 15.98 3.21 -3.25
CA GLN A 9 16.64 4.18 -4.13
C GLN A 9 17.74 3.57 -5.02
N ASN A 10 18.26 2.40 -4.62
CA ASN A 10 19.28 1.68 -5.39
C ASN A 10 18.69 0.78 -6.49
N PHE A 11 17.38 0.74 -6.63
CA PHE A 11 16.67 -0.10 -7.60
C PHE A 11 15.86 0.76 -8.57
N PRO A 12 15.73 0.34 -9.84
CA PRO A 12 14.93 1.06 -10.81
C PRO A 12 13.46 1.14 -10.35
N ASN A 13 12.83 2.25 -10.67
CA ASN A 13 11.39 2.44 -10.45
C ASN A 13 10.69 2.21 -11.79
N GLU A 14 10.35 0.95 -12.07
CA GLU A 14 9.62 0.59 -13.28
C GLU A 14 8.11 0.72 -13.02
N SER A 15 7.41 1.37 -13.93
CA SER A 15 5.94 1.38 -13.91
C SER A 15 5.42 -0.01 -14.26
N SER A 16 4.40 -0.46 -13.56
CA SER A 16 3.67 -1.66 -13.94
C SER A 16 2.42 -1.31 -14.74
N VAL A 17 1.95 -2.22 -15.57
CA VAL A 17 0.67 -2.09 -16.30
C VAL A 17 -0.48 -1.75 -15.33
N PHE A 18 -0.47 -2.32 -14.12
CA PHE A 18 -1.47 -2.01 -13.10
C PHE A 18 -1.38 -0.57 -12.58
N ALA A 19 -0.17 -0.01 -12.48
CA ALA A 19 0.01 1.38 -12.07
C ALA A 19 -0.45 2.35 -13.18
N GLU A 20 -0.21 2.01 -14.44
CA GLU A 20 -0.65 2.79 -15.59
C GLU A 20 -2.17 2.75 -15.76
N GLU A 21 -2.78 1.56 -15.62
CA GLU A 21 -4.24 1.40 -15.55
C GLU A 21 -4.84 2.23 -14.41
N GLY A 22 -4.21 2.20 -13.22
CA GLY A 22 -4.61 3.01 -12.08
C GLY A 22 -4.57 4.51 -12.38
N THR A 23 -3.49 4.99 -13.01
CA THR A 23 -3.35 6.39 -13.42
C THR A 23 -4.44 6.81 -14.40
N ALA A 24 -4.76 5.96 -15.37
CA ALA A 24 -5.84 6.23 -16.32
C ALA A 24 -7.21 6.32 -15.64
N ALA A 25 -7.46 5.44 -14.66
CA ALA A 25 -8.70 5.44 -13.89
C ALA A 25 -8.84 6.69 -13.00
N HIS A 26 -7.76 7.13 -12.34
CA HIS A 26 -7.76 8.39 -11.59
C HIS A 26 -8.04 9.59 -12.51
N ALA A 27 -7.39 9.68 -13.67
CA ALA A 27 -7.64 10.76 -14.62
C ALA A 27 -9.11 10.79 -15.11
N LEU A 28 -9.74 9.63 -15.30
CA LEU A 28 -11.15 9.55 -15.67
C LEU A 28 -12.08 9.97 -14.53
N GLY A 29 -11.77 9.55 -13.29
CA GLY A 29 -12.48 9.96 -12.08
C GLY A 29 -12.38 11.47 -11.83
N GLU A 30 -11.18 12.03 -11.94
CA GLU A 30 -10.93 13.47 -11.89
C GLU A 30 -11.78 14.23 -12.91
N TYR A 31 -11.78 13.78 -14.16
CA TYR A 31 -12.59 14.39 -15.22
C TYR A 31 -14.07 14.45 -14.84
N LYS A 32 -14.63 13.35 -14.30
CA LYS A 32 -16.04 13.27 -13.91
C LYS A 32 -16.37 14.25 -12.78
N LEU A 33 -15.51 14.35 -11.77
CA LEU A 33 -15.69 15.28 -10.66
C LEU A 33 -15.54 16.74 -11.07
N ARG A 34 -14.53 17.09 -11.86
CA ARG A 34 -14.35 18.45 -12.37
C ARG A 34 -15.50 18.89 -13.27
N LYS A 35 -16.06 17.96 -14.04
CA LYS A 35 -17.26 18.22 -14.84
C LYS A 35 -18.49 18.51 -13.97
N TYR A 36 -18.67 17.77 -12.87
CA TYR A 36 -19.71 18.07 -11.88
C TYR A 36 -19.52 19.47 -11.25
N LEU A 37 -18.27 19.85 -10.98
CA LEU A 37 -17.92 21.19 -10.46
C LEU A 37 -18.01 22.30 -11.53
N HIS A 38 -18.49 22.01 -12.74
CA HIS A 38 -18.61 22.93 -13.86
C HIS A 38 -17.27 23.50 -14.37
N GLU A 39 -16.16 22.80 -14.12
CA GLU A 39 -14.87 23.19 -14.63
C GLU A 39 -14.73 22.82 -16.11
N ARG A 40 -13.94 23.63 -16.85
CA ARG A 40 -13.62 23.36 -18.26
C ARG A 40 -12.49 22.35 -18.36
N VAL A 41 -12.82 21.09 -18.55
CA VAL A 41 -11.87 19.99 -18.66
C VAL A 41 -12.10 19.18 -19.92
N GLN A 42 -11.02 18.61 -20.46
CA GLN A 42 -11.10 17.66 -21.57
C GLN A 42 -11.14 16.24 -21.02
N ARG A 43 -11.97 15.39 -21.63
CA ARG A 43 -11.98 13.97 -21.28
C ARG A 43 -10.62 13.35 -21.58
N PRO A 44 -9.97 12.69 -20.63
CA PRO A 44 -8.75 11.95 -20.90
C PRO A 44 -9.02 10.77 -21.84
N THR A 45 -8.00 10.35 -22.56
CA THR A 45 -8.04 9.15 -23.40
C THR A 45 -6.89 8.24 -22.99
N SER A 46 -7.15 6.95 -22.86
CA SER A 46 -6.15 5.95 -22.50
C SER A 46 -6.43 4.63 -23.20
N GLU A 47 -5.39 3.88 -23.52
CA GLU A 47 -5.50 2.50 -24.03
C GLU A 47 -6.10 1.52 -23.01
N TYR A 48 -6.08 1.89 -21.72
CA TYR A 48 -6.67 1.12 -20.61
C TYR A 48 -8.17 1.37 -20.42
N GLU A 49 -8.73 2.35 -21.15
CA GLU A 49 -10.16 2.70 -21.02
C GLU A 49 -11.05 1.57 -21.52
N ASN A 50 -11.97 1.13 -20.66
CA ASN A 50 -12.95 0.09 -20.96
C ASN A 50 -14.23 0.30 -20.13
N GLU A 51 -15.27 -0.50 -20.43
CA GLU A 51 -16.57 -0.38 -19.75
C GLU A 51 -16.48 -0.61 -18.23
N GLU A 52 -15.59 -1.50 -17.76
CA GLU A 52 -15.37 -1.74 -16.33
C GLU A 52 -14.79 -0.49 -15.66
N MET A 53 -13.78 0.14 -16.26
CA MET A 53 -13.17 1.37 -15.73
C MET A 53 -14.18 2.52 -15.71
N GLU A 54 -15.01 2.64 -16.77
CA GLU A 54 -16.07 3.65 -16.83
C GLU A 54 -17.05 3.47 -15.67
N ALA A 55 -17.58 2.25 -15.48
CA ALA A 55 -18.52 1.94 -14.40
C ALA A 55 -17.91 2.17 -13.00
N ASN A 56 -16.67 1.75 -12.78
CA ASN A 56 -16.01 1.92 -11.48
C ASN A 56 -15.73 3.40 -11.15
N THR A 57 -15.37 4.19 -12.16
CA THR A 57 -15.18 5.63 -11.97
C THR A 57 -16.50 6.38 -11.84
N ASP A 58 -17.62 5.85 -12.37
CA ASP A 58 -18.96 6.37 -12.09
C ASP A 58 -19.33 6.14 -10.63
N ILE A 59 -19.12 4.93 -10.08
CA ILE A 59 -19.37 4.62 -8.67
C ILE A 59 -18.57 5.58 -7.76
N TYR A 60 -17.30 5.79 -8.08
CA TYR A 60 -16.45 6.73 -7.33
C TYR A 60 -17.00 8.15 -7.39
N ALA A 61 -17.29 8.66 -8.59
CA ALA A 61 -17.77 10.01 -8.77
C ALA A 61 -19.15 10.22 -8.10
N GLU A 62 -20.07 9.27 -8.27
CA GLU A 62 -21.40 9.31 -7.66
C GLU A 62 -21.34 9.32 -6.13
N PHE A 63 -20.44 8.54 -5.52
CA PHE A 63 -20.22 8.56 -4.07
C PHE A 63 -19.80 9.94 -3.58
N ILE A 64 -18.82 10.57 -4.24
CA ILE A 64 -18.35 11.91 -3.88
C ILE A 64 -19.45 12.95 -4.11
N ILE A 65 -20.11 12.94 -5.27
CA ILE A 65 -21.18 13.86 -5.59
C ILE A 65 -22.32 13.77 -4.55
N SER A 66 -22.76 12.57 -4.23
CA SER A 66 -23.81 12.37 -3.21
C SER A 66 -23.38 12.86 -1.83
N THR A 67 -22.11 12.71 -1.49
CA THR A 67 -21.54 13.24 -0.25
C THR A 67 -21.52 14.77 -0.26
N VAL A 68 -21.11 15.41 -1.36
CA VAL A 68 -21.12 16.87 -1.50
C VAL A 68 -22.55 17.41 -1.41
N GLU A 69 -23.51 16.78 -2.09
CA GLU A 69 -24.92 17.22 -2.05
C GLU A 69 -25.51 17.11 -0.63
N ARG A 70 -25.21 16.04 0.09
CA ARG A 70 -25.59 15.88 1.49
C ARG A 70 -24.96 16.96 2.39
N ILE A 71 -23.69 17.27 2.17
CA ILE A 71 -22.99 18.34 2.93
C ILE A 71 -23.64 19.71 2.64
N LYS A 72 -24.06 19.97 1.42
CA LYS A 72 -24.72 21.23 1.04
C LYS A 72 -26.04 21.49 1.78
N GLU A 73 -26.68 20.47 2.33
CA GLU A 73 -27.90 20.64 3.15
C GLU A 73 -27.62 21.45 4.43
N THR A 74 -26.40 21.32 5.00
CA THR A 74 -25.98 22.06 6.21
C THR A 74 -24.97 23.16 5.90
N CYS A 75 -24.08 22.95 4.96
CA CYS A 75 -23.06 23.90 4.52
C CYS A 75 -23.23 24.18 3.01
N PRO A 76 -23.97 25.24 2.61
CA PRO A 76 -24.30 25.48 1.19
C PRO A 76 -23.11 25.69 0.27
N HIS A 77 -21.96 26.05 0.82
CA HIS A 77 -20.73 26.34 0.04
C HIS A 77 -19.54 25.58 0.62
N PRO A 78 -19.51 24.23 0.53
CA PRO A 78 -18.33 23.47 0.94
C PRO A 78 -17.18 23.79 0.00
N LEU A 79 -15.95 23.80 0.52
CA LEU A 79 -14.77 23.83 -0.32
C LEU A 79 -14.51 22.41 -0.84
N VAL A 80 -14.55 22.21 -2.15
CA VAL A 80 -14.30 20.93 -2.81
C VAL A 80 -13.08 21.09 -3.70
N MET A 81 -12.08 20.26 -3.51
CA MET A 81 -10.81 20.24 -4.25
C MET A 81 -10.60 18.85 -4.83
N VAL A 82 -10.16 18.77 -6.08
CA VAL A 82 -9.95 17.52 -6.82
C VAL A 82 -8.49 17.48 -7.27
N GLU A 83 -7.81 16.34 -7.05
CA GLU A 83 -6.37 16.16 -7.33
C GLU A 83 -5.52 17.24 -6.62
N GLU A 84 -5.81 17.43 -5.33
CA GLU A 84 -5.15 18.46 -4.53
C GLU A 84 -3.78 18.00 -4.04
N ARG A 85 -2.75 18.83 -4.28
CA ARG A 85 -1.41 18.57 -3.77
C ARG A 85 -1.33 18.85 -2.28
N LEU A 86 -1.08 17.81 -1.51
CA LEU A 86 -1.02 17.83 -0.06
C LEU A 86 0.44 17.76 0.40
N ASP A 87 0.94 18.87 0.96
CA ASP A 87 2.31 18.97 1.46
C ASP A 87 2.36 18.67 2.96
N TYR A 88 3.02 17.60 3.34
CA TYR A 88 3.31 17.24 4.73
C TYR A 88 4.84 17.15 4.98
N SER A 89 5.63 17.91 4.22
CA SER A 89 7.10 17.93 4.34
C SER A 89 7.59 18.48 5.69
N TYR A 90 6.75 19.24 6.39
CA TYR A 90 7.01 19.70 7.76
C TYR A 90 7.11 18.54 8.77
N LEU A 91 6.53 17.38 8.44
CA LEU A 91 6.50 16.18 9.26
C LEU A 91 7.40 15.08 8.69
N VAL A 92 7.28 14.84 7.38
CA VAL A 92 8.03 13.81 6.64
C VAL A 92 8.94 14.50 5.63
N PRO A 93 10.26 14.49 5.81
CA PRO A 93 11.17 15.21 4.91
C PRO A 93 10.93 14.87 3.44
N SER A 94 10.66 15.89 2.61
CA SER A 94 10.25 15.79 1.20
C SER A 94 8.91 15.06 0.98
N GLY A 95 8.09 14.91 2.03
CA GLY A 95 6.80 14.21 1.96
C GLY A 95 5.73 15.09 1.33
N PHE A 96 5.06 14.56 0.33
CA PHE A 96 3.86 15.11 -0.27
C PHE A 96 3.03 13.99 -0.89
N GLY A 97 1.81 14.29 -1.22
CA GLY A 97 0.94 13.41 -1.99
C GLY A 97 -0.10 14.22 -2.76
N THR A 98 -0.93 13.54 -3.51
CA THR A 98 -2.10 14.11 -4.16
C THR A 98 -3.34 13.43 -3.60
N GLY A 99 -4.26 14.21 -3.06
CA GLY A 99 -5.55 13.71 -2.61
C GLY A 99 -6.56 13.79 -3.73
N ASP A 100 -7.18 12.67 -4.09
CA ASP A 100 -8.11 12.59 -5.22
C ASP A 100 -9.30 13.52 -5.05
N CYS A 101 -9.87 13.57 -3.83
CA CYS A 101 -10.88 14.55 -3.46
C CYS A 101 -10.73 14.97 -1.99
N VAL A 102 -10.70 16.27 -1.76
CA VAL A 102 -10.68 16.87 -0.42
C VAL A 102 -11.86 17.82 -0.30
N ILE A 103 -12.65 17.68 0.79
CA ILE A 103 -13.79 18.56 1.07
C ILE A 103 -13.64 19.14 2.45
N ILE A 104 -13.95 20.43 2.60
CA ILE A 104 -13.97 21.10 3.90
C ILE A 104 -15.33 21.74 4.09
N ALA A 105 -16.00 21.35 5.17
CA ALA A 105 -17.33 21.86 5.52
C ALA A 105 -17.58 21.72 7.03
N ASP A 106 -18.21 22.71 7.63
CA ASP A 106 -18.71 22.67 9.02
C ASP A 106 -17.68 22.16 10.07
N GLY A 107 -16.40 22.55 9.90
CA GLY A 107 -15.32 22.11 10.80
C GLY A 107 -14.87 20.66 10.62
N THR A 108 -15.31 20.01 9.55
CA THR A 108 -14.90 18.65 9.16
C THR A 108 -14.07 18.69 7.86
N LEU A 109 -12.97 17.97 7.88
CA LEU A 109 -12.13 17.71 6.72
C LEU A 109 -12.43 16.29 6.20
N TYR A 110 -12.89 16.18 4.97
CA TYR A 110 -13.09 14.91 4.28
C TYR A 110 -11.94 14.69 3.30
N VAL A 111 -11.32 13.52 3.34
CA VAL A 111 -10.29 13.09 2.39
C VAL A 111 -10.77 11.78 1.76
N MET A 112 -10.91 11.76 0.46
CA MET A 112 -11.41 10.60 -0.28
C MET A 112 -10.39 10.18 -1.32
N ASP A 113 -10.18 8.88 -1.42
CA ASP A 113 -9.16 8.28 -2.28
C ASP A 113 -9.76 7.11 -3.06
N TYR A 114 -9.52 7.09 -4.36
CA TYR A 114 -9.96 6.06 -5.29
C TYR A 114 -8.91 4.95 -5.42
N LYS A 115 -9.32 3.73 -5.31
CA LYS A 115 -8.46 2.57 -5.52
C LYS A 115 -9.00 1.70 -6.65
N ASN A 116 -8.34 1.74 -7.82
CA ASN A 116 -8.73 0.93 -8.99
C ASN A 116 -8.32 -0.54 -8.88
N GLY A 117 -7.40 -0.89 -7.97
CA GLY A 117 -6.86 -2.24 -7.85
C GLY A 117 -7.86 -3.25 -7.31
N LYS A 118 -7.81 -4.51 -7.83
CA LYS A 118 -8.64 -5.64 -7.36
C LYS A 118 -7.84 -6.74 -6.64
N GLY A 119 -6.51 -6.60 -6.60
CA GLY A 119 -5.65 -7.63 -6.00
C GLY A 119 -5.46 -7.53 -4.50
N VAL A 120 -5.70 -6.34 -3.92
CA VAL A 120 -5.47 -6.07 -2.50
C VAL A 120 -6.59 -5.23 -1.95
N PHE A 121 -7.27 -5.76 -0.93
CA PHE A 121 -8.23 -5.00 -0.16
C PHE A 121 -7.52 -3.89 0.64
N VAL A 122 -8.01 -2.65 0.54
CA VAL A 122 -7.43 -1.50 1.25
C VAL A 122 -8.47 -0.96 2.23
N SER A 123 -8.20 -1.14 3.53
CA SER A 123 -9.00 -0.54 4.59
C SER A 123 -8.61 0.93 4.79
N CYS A 124 -9.58 1.76 5.12
CA CYS A 124 -9.35 3.13 5.58
C CYS A 124 -8.96 3.20 7.06
N ASP A 125 -9.30 2.17 7.85
CA ASP A 125 -9.04 2.13 9.28
C ASP A 125 -7.55 2.29 9.58
N HIS A 126 -7.20 3.41 10.25
CA HIS A 126 -5.82 3.82 10.56
C HIS A 126 -4.87 3.78 9.36
N ASN A 127 -5.38 4.02 8.15
CA ASN A 127 -4.59 3.96 6.93
C ASN A 127 -3.56 5.10 6.89
N PRO A 128 -2.24 4.80 6.86
CA PRO A 128 -1.21 5.84 6.94
C PRO A 128 -1.22 6.81 5.76
N GLN A 129 -1.59 6.38 4.56
CA GLN A 129 -1.70 7.24 3.39
C GLN A 129 -2.79 8.29 3.60
N MET A 130 -3.97 7.83 4.02
CA MET A 130 -5.12 8.71 4.25
C MET A 130 -4.85 9.70 5.39
N MET A 131 -4.23 9.22 6.48
CA MET A 131 -3.87 10.07 7.61
C MET A 131 -2.80 11.12 7.23
N LEU A 132 -1.80 10.76 6.41
CA LEU A 132 -0.81 11.72 5.89
C LEU A 132 -1.45 12.75 4.96
N TYR A 133 -2.39 12.35 4.12
CA TYR A 133 -3.14 13.27 3.26
C TYR A 133 -3.98 14.23 4.09
N ALA A 134 -4.66 13.72 5.12
CA ALA A 134 -5.41 14.56 6.07
C ALA A 134 -4.50 15.56 6.81
N LEU A 135 -3.29 15.16 7.21
CA LEU A 135 -2.30 16.07 7.81
C LEU A 135 -1.84 17.16 6.85
N GLY A 136 -1.60 16.83 5.57
CA GLY A 136 -1.24 17.80 4.55
C GLY A 136 -2.36 18.81 4.30
N ALA A 137 -3.62 18.34 4.18
CA ALA A 137 -4.78 19.18 4.03
C ALA A 137 -5.03 20.06 5.28
N TYR A 138 -4.92 19.47 6.47
CA TYR A 138 -5.04 20.21 7.72
C TYR A 138 -3.96 21.29 7.88
N HIS A 139 -2.72 21.00 7.48
CA HIS A 139 -1.63 21.98 7.49
C HIS A 139 -1.93 23.17 6.57
N ALA A 140 -2.49 22.92 5.39
CA ALA A 140 -2.80 23.95 4.42
C ALA A 140 -4.03 24.79 4.83
N TYR A 141 -5.07 24.17 5.39
CA TYR A 141 -6.40 24.78 5.52
C TYR A 141 -6.91 24.88 6.96
N GLY A 142 -6.31 24.15 7.92
CA GLY A 142 -6.84 24.01 9.28
C GLY A 142 -7.05 25.32 10.03
N TYR A 143 -6.14 26.29 9.86
CA TYR A 143 -6.25 27.57 10.52
C TYR A 143 -7.34 28.49 9.91
N LEU A 144 -7.71 28.28 8.63
CA LEU A 144 -8.74 29.05 7.94
C LEU A 144 -10.15 28.57 8.28
N TYR A 145 -10.33 27.26 8.44
CA TYR A 145 -11.64 26.61 8.49
C TYR A 145 -12.01 26.02 9.86
N ASN A 146 -11.18 26.25 10.89
CA ASN A 146 -11.42 25.75 12.26
C ASN A 146 -11.79 24.24 12.26
N ILE A 147 -11.02 23.44 11.54
CA ILE A 147 -11.25 22.00 11.40
C ILE A 147 -11.02 21.30 12.74
N LYS A 148 -11.98 20.47 13.17
CA LYS A 148 -11.96 19.70 14.42
C LYS A 148 -12.07 18.19 14.19
N GLN A 149 -12.71 17.80 13.11
CA GLN A 149 -12.96 16.39 12.74
C GLN A 149 -12.35 16.10 11.38
N VAL A 150 -11.94 14.86 11.22
CA VAL A 150 -11.42 14.34 9.96
C VAL A 150 -12.16 13.06 9.62
N SER A 151 -12.68 12.97 8.40
CA SER A 151 -13.32 11.78 7.84
C SER A 151 -12.56 11.37 6.59
N MET A 152 -11.99 10.19 6.62
CA MET A 152 -11.18 9.65 5.52
C MET A 152 -11.91 8.47 4.90
N THR A 153 -12.00 8.41 3.58
CA THR A 153 -12.74 7.34 2.88
C THR A 153 -11.92 6.79 1.73
N ILE A 154 -11.79 5.48 1.67
CA ILE A 154 -11.26 4.74 0.52
C ILE A 154 -12.44 4.16 -0.25
N ILE A 155 -12.46 4.41 -1.56
CA ILE A 155 -13.48 3.92 -2.50
C ILE A 155 -12.79 3.00 -3.48
N GLN A 156 -13.09 1.69 -3.37
CA GLN A 156 -12.48 0.62 -4.18
C GLN A 156 -13.59 -0.23 -4.83
N PRO A 157 -14.21 0.25 -5.92
CA PRO A 157 -15.40 -0.36 -6.51
C PRO A 157 -15.20 -1.80 -6.98
N ARG A 158 -14.03 -2.14 -7.53
CA ARG A 158 -13.70 -3.49 -8.01
C ARG A 158 -13.72 -4.57 -6.92
N LEU A 159 -13.73 -4.17 -5.65
CA LEU A 159 -13.85 -5.05 -4.48
C LEU A 159 -15.09 -4.73 -3.64
N GLU A 160 -16.05 -3.96 -4.21
CA GLU A 160 -17.27 -3.51 -3.50
C GLU A 160 -16.95 -2.89 -2.13
N ASN A 161 -15.78 -2.24 -2.02
CA ASN A 161 -15.26 -1.72 -0.77
C ASN A 161 -15.40 -0.19 -0.75
N ILE A 162 -16.16 0.29 0.22
CA ILE A 162 -16.16 1.69 0.64
C ILE A 162 -15.94 1.66 2.14
N SER A 163 -14.77 2.08 2.59
CA SER A 163 -14.44 2.09 4.01
C SER A 163 -14.10 3.49 4.47
N THR A 164 -14.65 3.88 5.62
CA THR A 164 -14.44 5.20 6.22
C THR A 164 -13.82 5.06 7.60
N TYR A 165 -12.88 5.93 7.91
CA TYR A 165 -12.30 6.10 9.24
C TYR A 165 -12.41 7.56 9.65
N GLU A 166 -12.90 7.80 10.85
CA GLU A 166 -13.09 9.13 11.40
C GLU A 166 -12.29 9.28 12.69
N CYS A 167 -11.67 10.45 12.86
CA CYS A 167 -10.96 10.79 14.07
C CYS A 167 -11.02 12.30 14.34
N SER A 168 -10.71 12.71 15.55
CA SER A 168 -10.50 14.12 15.86
C SER A 168 -9.17 14.62 15.29
N VAL A 169 -9.05 15.91 15.06
CA VAL A 169 -7.77 16.55 14.71
C VAL A 169 -6.71 16.30 15.80
N GLU A 170 -7.12 16.26 17.07
CA GLU A 170 -6.21 16.01 18.19
C GLU A 170 -5.57 14.62 18.08
N GLU A 171 -6.37 13.57 17.80
CA GLU A 171 -5.88 12.21 17.59
C GLU A 171 -4.96 12.13 16.37
N LEU A 172 -5.32 12.81 15.27
CA LEU A 172 -4.49 12.85 14.07
C LEU A 172 -3.13 13.51 14.33
N LEU A 173 -3.10 14.62 15.09
CA LEU A 173 -1.88 15.33 15.44
C LEU A 173 -1.03 14.55 16.45
N ASP A 174 -1.64 13.86 17.42
CA ASP A 174 -0.91 12.99 18.34
C ASP A 174 -0.22 11.85 17.58
N TRP A 175 -0.93 11.19 16.67
CA TRP A 175 -0.33 10.18 15.78
C TRP A 175 0.82 10.76 14.95
N ALA A 176 0.68 11.97 14.42
CA ALA A 176 1.73 12.62 13.66
C ALA A 176 3.02 12.80 14.47
N GLU A 177 2.90 13.28 15.72
CA GLU A 177 4.07 13.57 16.56
C GLU A 177 4.67 12.31 17.19
N THR A 178 3.82 11.39 17.65
CA THR A 178 4.29 10.20 18.41
C THR A 178 4.71 9.05 17.50
N TYR A 179 4.07 8.88 16.36
CA TYR A 179 4.31 7.77 15.46
C TYR A 179 5.06 8.17 14.17
N VAL A 180 4.56 9.19 13.44
CA VAL A 180 5.07 9.53 12.10
C VAL A 180 6.43 10.20 12.20
N ARG A 181 6.56 11.28 12.96
CA ARG A 181 7.78 12.09 13.03
C ARG A 181 9.04 11.29 13.34
N PRO A 182 9.08 10.43 14.38
CA PRO A 182 10.28 9.64 14.67
C PRO A 182 10.59 8.62 13.57
N ARG A 183 9.56 8.00 12.96
CA ARG A 183 9.73 7.02 11.86
C ARG A 183 10.17 7.68 10.57
N ALA A 184 9.61 8.83 10.23
CA ALA A 184 10.00 9.61 9.07
C ALA A 184 11.47 10.04 9.13
N LYS A 185 11.94 10.43 10.31
CA LYS A 185 13.36 10.74 10.54
C LYS A 185 14.25 9.52 10.30
N LEU A 186 13.90 8.36 10.88
CA LEU A 186 14.64 7.12 10.65
C LEU A 186 14.63 6.71 9.17
N ALA A 187 13.49 6.80 8.51
CA ALA A 187 13.35 6.48 7.10
C ALA A 187 14.20 7.41 6.22
N PHE A 188 14.20 8.70 6.51
CA PHE A 188 15.01 9.69 5.80
C PHE A 188 16.51 9.46 5.97
N GLU A 189 16.94 9.05 7.17
CA GLU A 189 18.33 8.69 7.48
C GLU A 189 18.72 7.27 7.01
N GLY A 190 17.78 6.46 6.56
CA GLY A 190 18.01 5.05 6.20
C GLY A 190 18.32 4.16 7.39
N LYS A 191 17.83 4.54 8.57
CA LYS A 191 18.08 3.87 9.86
C LYS A 191 16.85 3.13 10.37
N GLY A 192 17.05 2.35 11.44
CA GLY A 192 16.04 1.53 12.09
C GLY A 192 16.10 0.08 11.67
N GLU A 193 15.12 -0.70 12.08
CA GLU A 193 15.08 -2.14 11.82
C GLU A 193 14.48 -2.46 10.47
N GLN A 194 15.02 -3.49 9.83
CA GLN A 194 14.40 -4.14 8.69
C GLN A 194 13.35 -5.11 9.23
N VAL A 195 12.08 -4.75 9.09
CA VAL A 195 10.95 -5.54 9.57
C VAL A 195 10.24 -6.13 8.34
N PRO A 196 10.34 -7.43 8.10
CA PRO A 196 9.61 -8.10 7.02
C PRO A 196 8.10 -8.13 7.31
N GLY A 197 7.32 -8.33 6.25
CA GLY A 197 5.86 -8.41 6.31
C GLY A 197 5.22 -8.32 4.92
N ASP A 198 3.89 -8.27 4.86
CA ASP A 198 3.11 -8.22 3.62
C ASP A 198 3.50 -7.07 2.68
N TRP A 199 3.98 -5.97 3.22
CA TRP A 199 4.50 -4.83 2.44
C TRP A 199 5.74 -5.15 1.64
N CYS A 200 6.47 -6.23 1.97
CA CYS A 200 7.68 -6.64 1.24
C CYS A 200 7.39 -7.02 -0.21
N ARG A 201 6.17 -7.46 -0.52
CA ARG A 201 5.75 -7.76 -1.91
C ARG A 201 5.83 -6.56 -2.85
N PHE A 202 5.74 -5.34 -2.29
CA PHE A 202 5.83 -4.09 -3.05
C PHE A 202 7.21 -3.43 -2.97
N CYS A 203 8.11 -3.97 -2.14
CA CYS A 203 9.44 -3.40 -1.94
C CYS A 203 10.38 -3.77 -3.07
N ARG A 204 10.94 -2.79 -3.76
CA ARG A 204 11.90 -2.98 -4.85
C ARG A 204 13.22 -3.64 -4.39
N ALA A 205 13.55 -3.50 -3.11
CA ALA A 205 14.73 -4.11 -2.52
C ALA A 205 14.51 -5.55 -2.02
N ARG A 206 13.30 -6.14 -2.21
CA ARG A 206 12.91 -7.45 -1.69
C ARG A 206 13.92 -8.55 -2.02
N THR A 207 14.35 -8.62 -3.29
CA THR A 207 15.24 -9.68 -3.79
C THR A 207 16.65 -9.68 -3.19
N SER A 208 17.07 -8.55 -2.62
CA SER A 208 18.39 -8.37 -1.97
C SER A 208 18.27 -8.09 -0.46
N CYS A 209 17.06 -8.15 0.10
CA CYS A 209 16.81 -7.88 1.51
C CYS A 209 17.06 -9.13 2.35
N LYS A 210 18.11 -9.08 3.21
CA LYS A 210 18.47 -10.17 4.10
C LYS A 210 17.34 -10.53 5.08
N ALA A 211 16.69 -9.55 5.69
CA ALA A 211 15.61 -9.78 6.65
C ALA A 211 14.41 -10.50 6.00
N CYS A 212 14.05 -10.14 4.76
CA CYS A 212 12.99 -10.81 4.01
C CYS A 212 13.37 -12.27 3.66
N ALA A 213 14.63 -12.51 3.31
CA ALA A 213 15.12 -13.85 3.04
C ALA A 213 15.16 -14.74 4.31
N GLU A 214 15.57 -14.16 5.45
CA GLU A 214 15.60 -14.87 6.74
C GLU A 214 14.19 -15.25 7.21
N GLU A 215 13.19 -14.36 7.04
CA GLU A 215 11.79 -14.68 7.35
C GLU A 215 11.25 -15.82 6.47
N ALA A 216 11.49 -15.75 5.16
CA ALA A 216 11.06 -16.82 4.24
C ALA A 216 11.68 -18.16 4.60
N LEU A 217 12.97 -18.17 4.99
CA LEU A 217 13.67 -19.38 5.44
C LEU A 217 13.13 -19.90 6.78
N ALA A 218 12.71 -19.03 7.69
CA ALA A 218 12.13 -19.44 8.96
C ALA A 218 10.79 -20.15 8.74
N LEU A 219 9.90 -19.59 7.90
CA LEU A 219 8.62 -20.21 7.55
C LEU A 219 8.80 -21.62 6.94
N VAL A 220 9.76 -21.74 6.00
CA VAL A 220 10.06 -23.05 5.39
C VAL A 220 10.57 -24.05 6.43
N LYS A 221 11.40 -23.63 7.37
CA LYS A 221 11.91 -24.51 8.43
C LYS A 221 10.80 -24.98 9.38
N GLU A 222 9.86 -24.14 9.75
CA GLU A 222 8.73 -24.52 10.60
C GLU A 222 7.87 -25.61 9.92
N GLU A 223 7.57 -25.46 8.63
CA GLU A 223 6.84 -26.47 7.87
C GLU A 223 7.58 -27.80 7.76
N PHE A 224 8.92 -27.79 7.69
CA PHE A 224 9.72 -29.03 7.61
C PHE A 224 9.93 -29.70 8.99
N LEU A 225 9.93 -28.95 10.09
CA LEU A 225 10.04 -29.54 11.45
C LEU A 225 8.78 -30.32 11.84
N ASP A 226 7.61 -29.87 11.42
CA ASP A 226 6.33 -30.59 11.64
C ASP A 226 6.28 -31.95 10.90
N LEU A 227 7.06 -32.16 9.85
CA LEU A 227 7.15 -33.40 9.14
C LEU A 227 8.11 -34.41 9.82
N ASP A 228 9.14 -33.92 10.50
CA ASP A 228 10.12 -34.78 11.19
C ASP A 228 9.64 -35.28 12.56
N GLU A 229 8.75 -34.54 13.26
CA GLU A 229 8.17 -35.01 14.52
C GLU A 229 7.13 -36.14 14.36
N GLY A 230 6.68 -36.42 13.15
CA GLY A 230 5.71 -37.47 12.83
C GLY A 230 6.30 -38.85 12.50
N VAL A 231 7.63 -39.01 12.44
CA VAL A 231 8.30 -40.23 11.93
C VAL A 231 9.23 -40.90 12.95
N LEU A 232 9.21 -40.55 14.21
CA LEU A 232 9.96 -41.26 15.24
C LEU A 232 9.04 -42.03 16.18
N THR A 233 8.42 -43.10 15.68
CA THR A 233 7.99 -44.23 16.55
C THR A 233 8.67 -45.50 16.05
N ASP A 234 9.57 -45.95 16.92
CA ASP A 234 10.21 -47.24 17.03
C ASP A 234 9.61 -48.37 16.21
N GLU A 235 10.46 -49.00 15.40
CA GLU A 235 10.80 -50.42 15.44
C GLU A 235 11.81 -50.71 14.32
N ALA A 236 13.10 -50.68 14.66
CA ALA A 236 14.14 -51.16 13.76
C ALA A 236 14.18 -52.66 13.82
N GLU A 237 13.52 -53.37 12.90
CA GLU A 237 13.93 -54.70 12.52
C GLU A 237 15.12 -54.61 11.54
N GLU A 238 16.27 -55.10 11.99
CA GLU A 238 17.44 -55.33 11.13
C GLU A 238 17.07 -56.27 10.01
N THR A 239 16.97 -55.76 8.79
CA THR A 239 17.05 -56.61 7.59
C THR A 239 18.25 -56.16 6.75
N ASP A 240 19.24 -57.03 6.73
CA ASP A 240 20.39 -57.02 5.83
C ASP A 240 19.97 -56.98 4.36
N ALA A 241 20.15 -55.85 3.69
CA ALA A 241 20.00 -55.74 2.26
C ALA A 241 21.07 -54.82 1.70
N THR A 242 22.19 -55.47 1.29
CA THR A 242 23.17 -54.89 0.36
C THR A 242 22.50 -54.59 -0.97
N ALA A 243 21.91 -53.41 -1.12
CA ALA A 243 21.49 -52.87 -2.42
C ALA A 243 22.53 -51.85 -2.90
N ALA A 244 23.11 -52.12 -4.02
CA ALA A 244 24.15 -51.30 -4.65
C ALA A 244 23.61 -49.89 -4.94
N TYR A 245 24.26 -48.87 -4.36
CA TYR A 245 24.07 -47.48 -4.66
C TYR A 245 24.41 -47.17 -6.12
N ASN A 246 23.44 -46.69 -6.89
CA ASN A 246 23.63 -46.22 -8.26
C ASN A 246 23.86 -44.70 -8.26
N PRO A 247 25.06 -44.19 -8.63
CA PRO A 247 25.41 -42.77 -8.45
C PRO A 247 24.86 -41.85 -9.53
N ASP A 248 23.90 -42.25 -10.35
CA ASP A 248 23.47 -41.50 -11.54
C ASP A 248 22.08 -40.87 -11.46
N THR A 249 21.51 -40.68 -10.25
CA THR A 249 20.37 -39.84 -10.03
C THR A 249 20.82 -38.57 -9.30
N SER A 250 21.00 -37.48 -10.07
CA SER A 250 21.32 -36.15 -9.55
C SER A 250 20.13 -35.58 -8.76
N ALA A 251 20.03 -35.94 -7.49
CA ALA A 251 19.22 -35.17 -6.56
C ALA A 251 19.86 -33.78 -6.40
N PRO A 252 19.08 -32.69 -6.44
CA PRO A 252 19.64 -31.37 -6.26
C PRO A 252 20.22 -31.26 -4.85
N THR A 253 21.57 -31.15 -4.77
CA THR A 253 22.25 -30.86 -3.50
C THR A 253 21.98 -29.39 -3.13
N PHE A 254 21.14 -29.17 -2.14
CA PHE A 254 20.94 -27.84 -1.59
C PHE A 254 22.18 -27.40 -0.80
N LYS A 255 22.72 -26.24 -1.17
CA LYS A 255 23.81 -25.62 -0.42
C LYS A 255 23.25 -25.08 0.91
N SER A 256 24.07 -25.16 1.97
CA SER A 256 23.75 -24.48 3.25
C SER A 256 23.42 -23.00 2.98
N PRO A 257 22.40 -22.42 3.68
CA PRO A 257 22.00 -21.02 3.49
C PRO A 257 23.15 -20.02 3.63
N ALA A 258 24.16 -20.32 4.43
CA ALA A 258 25.36 -19.51 4.59
C ALA A 258 26.29 -19.49 3.36
N LEU A 259 26.07 -20.41 2.41
CA LEU A 259 26.89 -20.58 1.19
C LEU A 259 26.14 -20.20 -0.09
N LEU A 260 24.91 -19.70 0.02
CA LEU A 260 24.13 -19.26 -1.13
C LEU A 260 24.69 -17.94 -1.65
N SER A 261 25.08 -17.91 -2.92
CA SER A 261 25.43 -16.66 -3.60
C SER A 261 24.14 -15.90 -3.98
N LYS A 262 24.28 -14.60 -4.28
CA LYS A 262 23.18 -13.78 -4.81
C LYS A 262 22.49 -14.44 -6.01
N THR A 263 23.26 -15.07 -6.89
CA THR A 263 22.76 -15.78 -8.08
C THR A 263 21.98 -17.06 -7.73
N ASP A 264 22.34 -17.75 -6.64
CA ASP A 264 21.61 -18.93 -6.18
C ASP A 264 20.24 -18.50 -5.62
N ILE A 265 20.18 -17.40 -4.87
CA ILE A 265 18.95 -16.84 -4.34
C ILE A 265 18.02 -16.36 -5.46
N GLU A 266 18.53 -15.65 -6.46
CA GLU A 266 17.76 -15.18 -7.62
C GLU A 266 17.13 -16.33 -8.43
N LYS A 267 17.75 -17.50 -8.48
CA LYS A 267 17.20 -18.68 -9.15
C LYS A 267 16.12 -19.41 -8.36
N MET A 268 16.10 -19.28 -7.04
CA MET A 268 15.11 -19.94 -6.18
C MET A 268 13.80 -19.15 -6.07
N LEU A 269 13.83 -17.82 -6.25
CA LEU A 269 12.66 -16.95 -6.12
C LEU A 269 11.52 -17.18 -7.14
N PRO A 270 11.75 -17.58 -8.42
CA PRO A 270 10.67 -17.86 -9.36
C PRO A 270 9.83 -19.09 -9.04
N THR A 271 10.31 -19.99 -8.17
CA THR A 271 9.62 -21.22 -7.79
C THR A 271 8.73 -21.08 -6.56
N LEU A 272 8.68 -19.87 -5.95
CA LEU A 272 7.89 -19.55 -4.75
C LEU A 272 6.65 -18.68 -5.04
N ASN A 273 6.20 -18.64 -6.31
CA ASN A 273 4.95 -17.96 -6.71
C ASN A 273 3.77 -18.93 -6.74
#